data_225b91e36827864bba6f544e6df8d2ee
#
_entry.id   225b91e36827864bba6f544e6df8d2ee
#
_cell.length_a   1.000
_cell.length_b   1.000
_cell.length_c   1.000
_cell.angle_alpha   90.00
_cell.angle_beta   90.00
_cell.angle_gamma   90.00
#
_symmetry.space_group_name_H-M   'P 1'
#
loop_
_entity.id
_entity.type
_entity.pdbx_description
1 polymer ?
#
loop_
_entity_poly.entity_id
_entity_poly.type
_entity_poly.pdbx_seq_one_letter_code
_entity_poly.pdbx_strand_id
1 'polypeptide(L)'
;MSNPNDKEAFRAWAHEQMQAMAKHLKSRSLIDKDEVKIEARWNYPYRILLAEAWGVKSAHEKFWVIAGDVPVDHIESGLALDARAALKHFALRWQMQGARVKSADRDVTPDMQHSKLRVNWSEVGDTLAEKAEFIYALADDERNWESTMRM
;
A
#
# COMPACT_ATOMS: atom_id res chain seq x y z
N MET A 1 25.60 -8.33 14.41
CA MET A 1 24.97 -7.40 15.37
C MET A 1 24.48 -6.14 14.66
N SER A 2 23.25 -5.77 14.92
CA SER A 2 22.73 -4.53 14.33
C SER A 2 23.29 -3.32 15.08
N ASN A 3 23.75 -2.33 14.33
CA ASN A 3 24.21 -1.07 14.85
C ASN A 3 23.01 -0.30 15.44
N PRO A 4 23.14 0.35 16.61
CA PRO A 4 22.06 1.20 17.14
C PRO A 4 21.52 2.22 16.15
N ASN A 5 22.38 2.75 15.27
CA ASN A 5 21.97 3.70 14.22
C ASN A 5 21.04 3.05 13.20
N ASP A 6 21.22 1.76 12.93
CA ASP A 6 20.38 1.02 11.98
C ASP A 6 18.96 0.86 12.53
N LYS A 7 18.84 0.64 13.85
CA LYS A 7 17.53 0.53 14.50
C LYS A 7 16.79 1.87 14.50
N GLU A 8 17.51 2.95 14.73
CA GLU A 8 16.93 4.28 14.69
C GLU A 8 16.49 4.67 13.29
N ALA A 9 17.31 4.34 12.28
CA ALA A 9 16.98 4.60 10.89
C ALA A 9 15.73 3.81 10.47
N PHE A 10 15.64 2.54 10.87
CA PHE A 10 14.47 1.73 10.57
C PHE A 10 13.21 2.28 11.24
N ARG A 11 13.30 2.67 12.51
CA ARG A 11 12.16 3.24 13.24
C ARG A 11 11.70 4.55 12.60
N ALA A 12 12.64 5.39 12.17
CA ALA A 12 12.32 6.65 11.49
C ALA A 12 11.59 6.38 10.17
N TRP A 13 12.08 5.43 9.39
CA TRP A 13 11.44 5.02 8.15
C TRP A 13 10.03 4.50 8.40
N ALA A 14 9.87 3.56 9.35
CA ALA A 14 8.58 2.98 9.68
C ALA A 14 7.59 4.05 10.15
N HIS A 15 8.05 4.97 11.00
CA HIS A 15 7.22 6.07 11.50
C HIS A 15 6.73 6.95 10.34
N GLU A 16 7.61 7.27 9.41
CA GLU A 16 7.28 8.05 8.22
C GLU A 16 6.19 7.36 7.39
N GLN A 17 6.31 6.03 7.23
CA GLN A 17 5.29 5.27 6.49
C GLN A 17 3.96 5.27 7.24
N MET A 18 3.98 5.12 8.55
CA MET A 18 2.76 5.17 9.36
C MET A 18 2.07 6.53 9.30
N GLN A 19 2.84 7.61 9.24
CA GLN A 19 2.28 8.96 9.07
C GLN A 19 1.59 9.08 7.70
N ALA A 20 2.19 8.54 6.65
CA ALA A 20 1.60 8.53 5.31
C ALA A 20 0.30 7.72 5.30
N MET A 21 0.28 6.59 6.00
CA MET A 21 -0.92 5.75 6.13
C MET A 21 -2.05 6.50 6.83
N ALA A 22 -1.76 7.16 7.95
CA ALA A 22 -2.76 7.92 8.70
C ALA A 22 -3.34 9.05 7.85
N LYS A 23 -2.47 9.76 7.14
CA LYS A 23 -2.88 10.85 6.25
C LYS A 23 -3.79 10.34 5.13
N HIS A 24 -3.45 9.20 4.55
CA HIS A 24 -4.25 8.57 3.49
C HIS A 24 -5.66 8.23 3.99
N LEU A 25 -5.76 7.57 5.14
CA LEU A 25 -7.06 7.18 5.70
C LEU A 25 -7.92 8.38 6.06
N LYS A 26 -7.32 9.41 6.66
CA LYS A 26 -8.04 10.64 7.02
C LYS A 26 -8.49 11.41 5.78
N SER A 27 -7.65 11.49 4.75
CA SER A 27 -7.97 12.21 3.51
C SER A 27 -9.14 11.56 2.75
N ARG A 28 -9.36 10.26 2.97
CA ARG A 28 -10.45 9.51 2.34
C ARG A 28 -11.68 9.41 3.23
N SER A 29 -11.68 10.10 4.36
CA SER A 29 -12.77 10.09 5.32
C SER A 29 -13.15 8.69 5.81
N LEU A 30 -12.18 7.78 5.82
CA LEU A 30 -12.38 6.39 6.27
C LEU A 30 -12.30 6.28 7.78
N ILE A 31 -11.60 7.21 8.41
CA ILE A 31 -11.44 7.31 9.84
C ILE A 31 -11.77 8.75 10.21
N ASP A 32 -12.58 8.94 11.24
CA ASP A 32 -12.93 10.27 11.74
C ASP A 32 -11.66 11.00 12.25
N LYS A 33 -11.81 12.28 12.62
CA LYS A 33 -10.71 13.11 13.10
C LYS A 33 -10.06 12.59 14.38
N ASP A 34 -10.47 11.41 14.83
CA ASP A 34 -9.95 10.76 16.00
C ASP A 34 -8.53 10.25 15.78
N GLU A 35 -7.89 9.92 16.88
CA GLU A 35 -6.59 9.31 16.86
C GLU A 35 -6.64 7.98 16.10
N VAL A 36 -5.68 7.80 15.19
CA VAL A 36 -5.54 6.59 14.39
C VAL A 36 -4.56 5.65 15.09
N LYS A 37 -4.96 4.39 15.25
CA LYS A 37 -4.07 3.32 15.70
C LYS A 37 -3.54 2.59 14.49
N ILE A 38 -2.24 2.36 14.47
CA ILE A 38 -1.57 1.64 13.37
C ILE A 38 -0.64 0.60 13.99
N GLU A 39 -0.85 -0.66 13.63
CA GLU A 39 0.02 -1.76 14.06
C GLU A 39 0.68 -2.39 12.84
N ALA A 40 2.02 -2.32 12.79
CA ALA A 40 2.78 -2.96 11.74
C ALA A 40 2.59 -4.49 11.83
N ARG A 41 2.31 -5.13 10.71
CA ARG A 41 2.11 -6.58 10.64
C ARG A 41 3.22 -7.28 9.87
N TRP A 42 3.78 -6.61 8.86
CA TRP A 42 4.84 -7.17 8.05
C TRP A 42 5.61 -6.05 7.36
N ASN A 43 6.88 -6.27 7.09
CA ASN A 43 7.67 -5.32 6.34
C ASN A 43 8.74 -6.04 5.51
N TYR A 44 9.08 -5.42 4.38
CA TYR A 44 10.29 -5.69 3.63
C TYR A 44 11.14 -4.44 3.84
N PRO A 45 12.24 -4.52 4.60
CA PRO A 45 12.90 -3.33 5.14
C PRO A 45 13.20 -2.25 4.11
N TYR A 46 12.78 -1.04 4.43
CA TYR A 46 12.97 0.16 3.62
C TYR A 46 12.24 0.17 2.27
N ARG A 47 11.45 -0.88 1.98
CA ARG A 47 10.71 -0.99 0.72
C ARG A 47 9.20 -1.04 0.92
N ILE A 48 8.74 -1.87 1.84
CA ILE A 48 7.30 -2.10 2.07
C ILE A 48 7.01 -2.13 3.56
N LEU A 49 5.99 -1.40 3.99
CA LEU A 49 5.38 -1.57 5.31
C LEU A 49 3.91 -1.92 5.10
N LEU A 50 3.48 -2.98 5.75
CA LEU A 50 2.09 -3.43 5.76
C LEU A 50 1.58 -3.42 7.19
N ALA A 51 0.46 -2.77 7.43
CA ALA A 51 -0.07 -2.56 8.77
C ALA A 51 -1.59 -2.73 8.79
N GLU A 52 -2.12 -2.97 9.99
CA GLU A 52 -3.55 -2.80 10.24
C GLU A 52 -3.77 -1.46 10.92
N ALA A 53 -4.81 -0.76 10.54
CA ALA A 53 -5.13 0.56 11.08
C ALA A 53 -6.62 0.68 11.38
N TRP A 54 -6.92 1.47 12.40
CA TRP A 54 -8.32 1.74 12.80
C TRP A 54 -8.38 3.04 13.60
N GLY A 55 -9.58 3.63 13.66
CA GLY A 55 -9.81 4.78 14.54
C GLY A 55 -10.10 4.28 15.95
N VAL A 56 -9.64 5.02 16.96
CA VAL A 56 -9.82 4.65 18.37
C VAL A 56 -11.32 4.44 18.70
N LYS A 57 -12.17 5.28 18.14
CA LYS A 57 -13.64 5.19 18.39
C LYS A 57 -14.35 4.21 17.46
N SER A 58 -13.67 3.71 16.44
CA SER A 58 -14.23 2.81 15.42
C SER A 58 -13.38 1.56 15.30
N ALA A 59 -12.99 0.97 16.42
CA ALA A 59 -12.05 -0.16 16.45
C ALA A 59 -12.58 -1.41 15.76
N HIS A 60 -13.89 -1.50 15.50
CA HIS A 60 -14.48 -2.60 14.74
C HIS A 60 -14.28 -2.47 13.23
N GLU A 61 -13.92 -1.28 12.75
CA GLU A 61 -13.64 -1.03 11.33
C GLU A 61 -12.14 -0.92 11.13
N LYS A 62 -11.53 -2.04 10.79
CA LYS A 62 -10.08 -2.10 10.54
C LYS A 62 -9.77 -2.16 9.06
N PHE A 63 -8.60 -1.65 8.72
CA PHE A 63 -8.10 -1.64 7.35
C PHE A 63 -6.70 -2.22 7.30
N TRP A 64 -6.41 -2.94 6.24
CA TRP A 64 -5.03 -3.21 5.85
C TRP A 64 -4.55 -2.00 5.07
N VAL A 65 -3.35 -1.51 5.39
CA VAL A 65 -2.77 -0.35 4.71
C VAL A 65 -1.35 -0.69 4.30
N ILE A 66 -0.97 -0.28 3.10
CA ILE A 66 0.37 -0.50 2.56
C ILE A 66 1.02 0.84 2.23
N ALA A 67 2.31 0.95 2.49
CA ALA A 67 3.12 2.11 2.16
C ALA A 67 4.57 1.71 1.91
N GLY A 68 5.38 2.62 1.42
CA GLY A 68 6.78 2.41 1.09
C GLY A 68 7.08 2.83 -0.33
N ASP A 69 7.81 1.99 -1.06
CA ASP A 69 8.13 2.22 -2.48
C ASP A 69 6.94 1.88 -3.40
N VAL A 70 5.75 2.04 -2.90
CA VAL A 70 4.49 1.73 -3.59
C VAL A 70 3.49 2.82 -3.28
N PRO A 71 2.41 2.93 -4.06
CA PRO A 71 1.33 3.85 -3.70
C PRO A 71 0.76 3.48 -2.33
N VAL A 72 0.45 4.48 -1.51
CA VAL A 72 -0.26 4.24 -0.26
C VAL A 72 -1.67 3.82 -0.63
N ASP A 73 -2.12 2.68 -0.11
CA ASP A 73 -3.45 2.16 -0.42
C ASP A 73 -3.98 1.38 0.77
N HIS A 74 -5.28 1.07 0.74
CA HIS A 74 -5.95 0.38 1.82
C HIS A 74 -7.00 -0.58 1.28
N ILE A 75 -7.32 -1.60 2.07
CA ILE A 75 -8.46 -2.49 1.85
C ILE A 75 -9.12 -2.74 3.20
N GLU A 76 -10.39 -3.12 3.20
CA GLU A 76 -11.07 -3.52 4.43
C GLU A 76 -10.39 -4.77 4.99
N SER A 77 -10.21 -4.81 6.30
CA SER A 77 -9.50 -5.90 6.98
C SER A 77 -10.09 -7.27 6.68
N GLY A 78 -11.42 -7.35 6.56
CA GLY A 78 -12.11 -8.60 6.29
C GLY A 78 -11.82 -9.23 4.92
N LEU A 79 -11.20 -8.48 4.01
CA LEU A 79 -10.87 -8.98 2.66
C LEU A 79 -9.61 -9.86 2.64
N ALA A 80 -8.83 -9.87 3.72
CA ALA A 80 -7.63 -10.68 3.80
C ALA A 80 -7.43 -11.20 5.23
N LEU A 81 -7.13 -12.48 5.35
CA LEU A 81 -7.00 -13.13 6.67
C LEU A 81 -5.68 -12.81 7.35
N ASP A 82 -4.66 -12.47 6.58
CA ASP A 82 -3.32 -12.20 7.10
C ASP A 82 -2.56 -11.25 6.18
N ALA A 83 -1.34 -10.89 6.58
CA ALA A 83 -0.51 -9.97 5.84
C ALA A 83 -0.19 -10.46 4.42
N ARG A 84 0.10 -11.75 4.28
CA ARG A 84 0.41 -12.34 2.97
C ARG A 84 -0.77 -12.22 2.01
N ALA A 85 -1.96 -12.55 2.50
CA ALA A 85 -3.19 -12.45 1.71
C ALA A 85 -3.49 -10.99 1.35
N ALA A 86 -3.26 -10.07 2.27
CA ALA A 86 -3.44 -8.65 2.02
C ALA A 86 -2.52 -8.15 0.90
N LEU A 87 -1.26 -8.59 0.91
CA LEU A 87 -0.29 -8.21 -0.11
C LEU A 87 -0.72 -8.70 -1.51
N LYS A 88 -1.20 -9.94 -1.57
CA LYS A 88 -1.75 -10.50 -2.83
C LYS A 88 -2.96 -9.72 -3.31
N HIS A 89 -3.81 -9.30 -2.39
CA HIS A 89 -5.01 -8.53 -2.73
C HIS A 89 -4.63 -7.16 -3.33
N PHE A 90 -3.67 -6.47 -2.74
CA PHE A 90 -3.17 -5.20 -3.29
C PHE A 90 -2.58 -5.40 -4.69
N ALA A 91 -1.81 -6.47 -4.89
CA ALA A 91 -1.22 -6.77 -6.18
C ALA A 91 -2.30 -6.92 -7.28
N LEU A 92 -3.33 -7.71 -6.99
CA LEU A 92 -4.43 -7.91 -7.93
C LEU A 92 -5.17 -6.60 -8.22
N ARG A 93 -5.45 -5.83 -7.18
CA ARG A 93 -6.13 -4.53 -7.30
C ARG A 93 -5.36 -3.57 -8.20
N TRP A 94 -4.04 -3.48 -8.02
CA TRP A 94 -3.21 -2.59 -8.82
C TRP A 94 -3.07 -3.05 -10.27
N GLN A 95 -3.03 -4.36 -10.51
CA GLN A 95 -3.05 -4.92 -11.86
C GLN A 95 -4.33 -4.51 -12.60
N MET A 96 -5.46 -4.65 -11.94
CA MET A 96 -6.76 -4.28 -12.50
C MET A 96 -6.85 -2.78 -12.75
N GLN A 97 -6.41 -1.97 -11.80
CA GLN A 97 -6.40 -0.50 -11.94
C GLN A 97 -5.45 -0.07 -13.05
N GLY A 98 -4.28 -0.68 -13.14
CA GLY A 98 -3.30 -0.39 -14.18
C GLY A 98 -3.85 -0.65 -15.58
N ALA A 99 -4.53 -1.77 -15.76
CA ALA A 99 -5.17 -2.11 -17.03
C ALA A 99 -6.28 -1.10 -17.38
N ARG A 100 -7.06 -0.70 -16.38
CA ARG A 100 -8.16 0.25 -16.56
C ARG A 100 -7.66 1.62 -16.98
N VAL A 101 -6.60 2.15 -16.35
CA VAL A 101 -6.08 3.47 -16.70
C VAL A 101 -5.40 3.45 -18.07
N LYS A 102 -4.79 2.37 -18.48
CA LYS A 102 -4.25 2.22 -19.84
C LYS A 102 -5.37 2.24 -20.89
N SER A 103 -6.47 1.57 -20.60
CA SER A 103 -7.64 1.57 -21.45
C SER A 103 -8.20 2.99 -21.61
N ALA A 104 -8.26 3.74 -20.50
CA ALA A 104 -8.72 5.12 -20.51
C ALA A 104 -7.82 6.02 -21.37
N ASP A 105 -6.50 5.79 -21.38
CA ASP A 105 -5.55 6.56 -22.20
C ASP A 105 -5.83 6.37 -23.69
N ARG A 106 -6.26 5.19 -24.11
CA ARG A 106 -6.61 4.91 -25.51
C ARG A 106 -7.84 5.67 -25.98
N ASP A 107 -8.72 6.01 -25.04
CA ASP A 107 -9.99 6.70 -25.32
C ASP A 107 -9.90 8.22 -25.22
N VAL A 108 -8.69 8.76 -25.02
CA VAL A 108 -8.47 10.21 -24.92
C VAL A 108 -8.72 10.89 -26.27
N THR A 109 -9.56 11.93 -26.27
CA THR A 109 -9.85 12.71 -27.47
C THR A 109 -8.69 13.66 -27.80
N PRO A 110 -8.56 14.15 -29.06
CA PRO A 110 -7.54 15.12 -29.43
C PRO A 110 -7.54 16.37 -28.54
N ASP A 111 -8.71 16.86 -28.16
CA ASP A 111 -8.83 18.04 -27.32
C ASP A 111 -8.22 17.80 -25.93
N MET A 112 -8.46 16.62 -25.38
CA MET A 112 -7.88 16.23 -24.10
C MET A 112 -6.36 16.08 -24.20
N GLN A 113 -5.85 15.68 -25.36
CA GLN A 113 -4.41 15.52 -25.57
C GLN A 113 -3.66 16.86 -25.53
N HIS A 114 -4.33 17.96 -25.81
CA HIS A 114 -3.74 19.29 -25.79
C HIS A 114 -3.87 20.01 -24.45
N SER A 115 -4.53 19.38 -23.47
CA SER A 115 -4.67 19.96 -22.13
C SER A 115 -3.32 20.04 -21.43
N LYS A 116 -3.06 21.18 -20.78
CA LYS A 116 -1.84 21.35 -19.95
C LYS A 116 -1.83 20.45 -18.72
N LEU A 117 -2.99 19.92 -18.34
CA LEU A 117 -3.15 19.04 -17.21
C LEU A 117 -3.23 17.57 -17.61
N ARG A 118 -2.85 17.30 -18.84
CA ARG A 118 -2.87 15.93 -19.35
C ARG A 118 -1.95 15.00 -18.52
N VAL A 119 -2.52 13.91 -18.02
CA VAL A 119 -1.80 12.86 -17.34
C VAL A 119 -1.47 11.76 -18.35
N ASN A 120 -0.25 11.24 -18.32
CA ASN A 120 0.10 10.08 -19.13
C ASN A 120 -0.43 8.82 -18.44
N TRP A 121 -1.66 8.45 -18.76
CA TRP A 121 -2.34 7.31 -18.14
C TRP A 121 -1.66 5.98 -18.44
N SER A 122 -1.04 5.85 -19.62
CA SER A 122 -0.30 4.65 -19.98
C SER A 122 0.90 4.44 -19.04
N GLU A 123 1.63 5.49 -18.75
CA GLU A 123 2.75 5.45 -17.83
C GLU A 123 2.30 5.15 -16.39
N VAL A 124 1.19 5.76 -15.98
CA VAL A 124 0.58 5.49 -14.66
C VAL A 124 0.20 4.01 -14.55
N GLY A 125 -0.42 3.47 -15.60
CA GLY A 125 -0.79 2.06 -15.64
C GLY A 125 0.42 1.13 -15.60
N ASP A 126 1.49 1.46 -16.29
CA ASP A 126 2.74 0.69 -16.27
C ASP A 126 3.37 0.69 -14.88
N THR A 127 3.37 1.85 -14.21
CA THR A 127 3.90 1.97 -12.85
C THR A 127 3.11 1.10 -11.89
N LEU A 128 1.77 1.12 -11.98
CA LEU A 128 0.92 0.27 -11.15
C LEU A 128 1.20 -1.21 -11.39
N ALA A 129 1.36 -1.61 -12.66
CA ALA A 129 1.67 -2.99 -13.02
C ALA A 129 3.03 -3.43 -12.44
N GLU A 130 4.03 -2.59 -12.52
CA GLU A 130 5.36 -2.87 -11.94
C GLU A 130 5.29 -3.06 -10.43
N LYS A 131 4.58 -2.17 -9.74
CA LYS A 131 4.43 -2.25 -8.29
C LYS A 131 3.63 -3.48 -7.88
N ALA A 132 2.62 -3.85 -8.68
CA ALA A 132 1.84 -5.07 -8.47
C ALA A 132 2.72 -6.31 -8.60
N GLU A 133 3.55 -6.38 -9.63
CA GLU A 133 4.48 -7.50 -9.82
C GLU A 133 5.47 -7.61 -8.67
N PHE A 134 6.00 -6.48 -8.22
CA PHE A 134 6.94 -6.43 -7.11
C PHE A 134 6.33 -7.02 -5.83
N ILE A 135 5.16 -6.53 -5.42
CA ILE A 135 4.55 -7.01 -4.17
C ILE A 135 4.00 -8.44 -4.32
N TYR A 136 3.56 -8.82 -5.50
CA TYR A 136 3.12 -10.20 -5.76
C TYR A 136 4.30 -11.17 -5.59
N ALA A 137 5.46 -10.82 -6.13
CA ALA A 137 6.66 -11.65 -5.98
C ALA A 137 7.05 -11.81 -4.51
N LEU A 138 6.92 -10.74 -3.71
CA LEU A 138 7.18 -10.82 -2.27
C LEU A 138 6.18 -11.73 -1.57
N ALA A 139 4.90 -11.65 -1.95
CA ALA A 139 3.84 -12.47 -1.36
C ALA A 139 4.00 -13.94 -1.74
N ASP A 140 4.45 -14.22 -2.97
CA ASP A 140 4.61 -15.58 -3.48
C ASP A 140 5.85 -16.28 -2.95
N ASP A 141 6.85 -15.53 -2.50
CA ASP A 141 8.10 -16.10 -1.98
C ASP A 141 7.91 -16.54 -0.52
N GLU A 142 7.83 -17.85 -0.33
CA GLU A 142 7.57 -18.45 0.98
C GLU A 142 8.61 -18.08 2.03
N ARG A 143 9.82 -17.76 1.62
CA ARG A 143 10.91 -17.38 2.55
C ARG A 143 10.56 -16.12 3.35
N ASN A 144 9.75 -15.23 2.77
CA ASN A 144 9.31 -14.00 3.45
C ASN A 144 8.32 -14.27 4.59
N TRP A 145 7.75 -15.48 4.65
CA TRP A 145 6.65 -15.80 5.58
C TRP A 145 6.99 -16.93 6.55
N GLU A 146 8.15 -17.54 6.41
CA GLU A 146 8.56 -18.68 7.26
C GLU A 146 8.61 -18.31 8.74
N SER A 147 9.15 -17.14 9.07
CA SER A 147 9.26 -16.71 10.47
C SER A 147 7.88 -16.49 11.11
N THR A 148 6.91 -16.08 10.32
CA THR A 148 5.53 -15.86 10.77
C THR A 148 4.86 -17.21 11.08
N MET A 149 5.17 -18.23 10.32
CA MET A 149 4.61 -19.57 10.50
C MET A 149 5.18 -20.31 11.72
N ARG A 150 6.34 -19.91 12.18
CA ARG A 150 7.00 -20.51 13.35
C ARG A 150 6.49 -19.96 14.68
N MET A 151 5.71 -18.90 14.62
CA MET A 151 5.10 -18.32 15.80
C MET A 151 3.72 -18.90 16.02
#